data_9745744e6f1e838ef395399f74887212
#
_entry.id   9745744e6f1e838ef395399f74887212
#
_cell.length_a   1.000
_cell.length_b   1.000
_cell.length_c   1.000
_cell.angle_alpha   90.00
_cell.angle_beta   90.00
_cell.angle_gamma   90.00
#
_symmetry.space_group_name_H-M   'P 1'
#
loop_
_entity.id
_entity.type
_entity.pdbx_description
1 polymer ?
#
loop_
_entity_poly.entity_id
_entity_poly.type
_entity_poly.pdbx_seq_one_letter_code
_entity_poly.pdbx_strand_id
1 'polypeptide(L)'
;MSPDSSPFSTMSAGALAGYKVVDLTRVLGGPYCTMILADHGAEVIKVEPPQGDETRDWGPPFNDKGESAYYQGVNRNKRSIGLDLSSEAGKAVLGKLLEDADVLIENFKPGTLEKWGLGYKDVLAERYPRLVHCRVTGFGADGPLGGFPGYDAVIQAMSGMMSVNGSPESGPVRVGTPMVDMGTGLNAAIAILMALLERGKSGKGQFLDITLYDSAVALLHPQGNNYLMSGKPPVITGNAHPNVYPYDVFPTKDKDLFLAVGNNGQFKRLADAVEAPELAVDPRFKDNADRSSNRGALKALLAEKLAQYECEPLALGLLQKGVPAGPVNTIPDVMEHPHTIFRQMRVGAENGYGALGVQAKLSRTPGGARSGPPKFGSATRAVLSEAGISADEIETLINDGVALVDRRK
;
A
#
# COMPACT_ATOMS: atom_id res chain seq x y z
N MET A 1 -4.50 -30.16 -10.14
CA MET A 1 -3.08 -29.87 -9.88
C MET A 1 -2.89 -29.85 -8.37
N SER A 2 -1.89 -30.53 -7.82
CA SER A 2 -1.61 -30.61 -6.40
C SER A 2 -1.33 -29.21 -5.81
N PRO A 3 -1.76 -28.88 -4.58
CA PRO A 3 -1.49 -27.60 -3.92
C PRO A 3 0.00 -27.26 -3.77
N ASP A 4 0.87 -28.26 -3.86
CA ASP A 4 2.33 -28.15 -3.66
C ASP A 4 3.11 -27.65 -4.90
N SER A 5 2.48 -27.33 -5.99
CA SER A 5 3.16 -26.94 -7.24
C SER A 5 3.30 -25.44 -7.46
N SER A 6 3.18 -24.61 -6.42
CA SER A 6 3.48 -23.17 -6.56
C SER A 6 4.99 -22.98 -6.76
N PRO A 7 5.45 -22.37 -7.86
CA PRO A 7 6.88 -22.13 -8.12
C PRO A 7 7.51 -21.15 -7.12
N PHE A 8 6.75 -20.67 -6.10
CA PHE A 8 7.13 -19.66 -5.12
C PHE A 8 7.24 -20.22 -3.69
N SER A 9 7.26 -21.55 -3.51
CA SER A 9 7.18 -22.18 -2.18
C SER A 9 8.52 -22.38 -1.45
N THR A 10 9.66 -22.05 -2.03
CA THR A 10 10.96 -22.18 -1.36
C THR A 10 11.29 -20.90 -0.59
N MET A 11 11.45 -21.01 0.75
CA MET A 11 11.93 -19.90 1.58
C MET A 11 13.36 -19.53 1.18
N SER A 12 13.51 -18.42 0.45
CA SER A 12 14.81 -17.79 0.18
C SER A 12 15.08 -16.70 1.19
N ALA A 13 16.35 -16.29 1.29
CA ALA A 13 16.74 -15.14 2.12
C ALA A 13 16.06 -13.82 1.68
N GLY A 14 15.43 -13.80 0.49
CA GLY A 14 14.80 -12.63 -0.11
C GLY A 14 15.78 -11.77 -0.93
N ALA A 15 15.23 -10.93 -1.80
CA ALA A 15 16.03 -10.09 -2.71
C ALA A 15 16.80 -8.99 -1.97
N LEU A 16 16.34 -8.61 -0.77
CA LEU A 16 16.94 -7.57 0.07
C LEU A 16 17.68 -8.13 1.29
N ALA A 17 18.02 -9.42 1.28
CA ALA A 17 18.84 -10.00 2.33
C ALA A 17 20.18 -9.28 2.44
N GLY A 18 20.55 -8.95 3.68
CA GLY A 18 21.77 -8.19 3.98
C GLY A 18 21.60 -6.67 4.00
N TYR A 19 20.42 -6.15 3.62
CA TYR A 19 20.10 -4.73 3.83
C TYR A 19 19.44 -4.52 5.19
N LYS A 20 19.84 -3.43 5.88
CA LYS A 20 19.35 -3.03 7.19
C LYS A 20 18.59 -1.71 7.11
N VAL A 21 17.38 -1.70 7.63
CA VAL A 21 16.47 -0.56 7.63
C VAL A 21 16.15 -0.15 9.06
N VAL A 22 16.42 1.09 9.41
CA VAL A 22 15.97 1.72 10.67
C VAL A 22 14.67 2.46 10.37
N ASP A 23 13.58 1.96 10.94
CA ASP A 23 12.21 2.41 10.68
C ASP A 23 11.69 3.23 11.86
N LEU A 24 11.66 4.56 11.74
CA LEU A 24 11.10 5.48 12.73
C LEU A 24 9.63 5.84 12.42
N THR A 25 9.03 5.19 11.40
CA THR A 25 7.70 5.57 10.92
C THR A 25 6.59 5.01 11.80
N ARG A 26 5.44 5.69 11.76
CA ARG A 26 4.20 5.30 12.44
C ARG A 26 3.03 5.33 11.46
N VAL A 27 1.93 4.80 11.88
CA VAL A 27 0.63 4.77 11.21
C VAL A 27 0.63 3.82 10.00
N LEU A 28 0.75 4.30 8.75
CA LEU A 28 0.47 3.44 7.60
C LEU A 28 1.49 3.57 6.46
N GLY A 29 1.62 4.69 5.79
CA GLY A 29 2.41 4.80 4.56
C GLY A 29 3.87 4.35 4.72
N GLY A 30 4.57 4.87 5.74
CA GLY A 30 5.93 4.45 6.08
C GLY A 30 6.02 2.98 6.54
N PRO A 31 5.21 2.55 7.53
CA PRO A 31 5.18 1.13 7.94
C PRO A 31 4.85 0.14 6.83
N TYR A 32 3.98 0.51 5.87
CA TYR A 32 3.69 -0.31 4.71
C TYR A 32 4.91 -0.42 3.77
N CYS A 33 5.61 0.70 3.54
CA CYS A 33 6.88 0.67 2.80
C CYS A 33 7.88 -0.30 3.43
N THR A 34 8.14 -0.16 4.73
CA THR A 34 9.13 -0.98 5.42
C THR A 34 8.71 -2.44 5.57
N MET A 35 7.40 -2.74 5.64
CA MET A 35 6.90 -4.11 5.55
C MET A 35 7.22 -4.75 4.19
N ILE A 36 7.07 -4.01 3.08
CA ILE A 36 7.43 -4.52 1.75
C ILE A 36 8.92 -4.86 1.70
N LEU A 37 9.79 -4.00 2.24
CA LEU A 37 11.23 -4.28 2.31
C LEU A 37 11.53 -5.51 3.19
N ALA A 38 10.86 -5.61 4.35
CA ALA A 38 10.96 -6.75 5.25
C ALA A 38 10.48 -8.05 4.60
N ASP A 39 9.33 -8.02 3.91
CA ASP A 39 8.80 -9.18 3.19
C ASP A 39 9.79 -9.73 2.16
N HIS A 40 10.61 -8.88 1.58
CA HIS A 40 11.64 -9.25 0.60
C HIS A 40 13.03 -9.44 1.21
N GLY A 41 13.16 -9.54 2.54
CA GLY A 41 14.38 -10.02 3.20
C GLY A 41 15.22 -8.96 3.88
N ALA A 42 14.88 -7.67 3.80
CA ALA A 42 15.57 -6.66 4.59
C ALA A 42 15.37 -6.89 6.10
N GLU A 43 16.39 -6.67 6.89
CA GLU A 43 16.28 -6.54 8.34
C GLU A 43 15.66 -5.17 8.65
N VAL A 44 14.46 -5.15 9.24
CA VAL A 44 13.78 -3.91 9.61
C VAL A 44 13.67 -3.79 11.11
N ILE A 45 14.35 -2.79 11.67
CA ILE A 45 14.29 -2.40 13.08
C ILE A 45 13.30 -1.25 13.21
N LYS A 46 12.12 -1.53 13.73
CA LYS A 46 11.11 -0.51 14.04
C LYS A 46 11.41 0.09 15.40
N VAL A 47 11.76 1.37 15.39
CA VAL A 47 12.02 2.15 16.61
C VAL A 47 10.73 2.87 17.01
N GLU A 48 10.18 2.51 18.15
CA GLU A 48 8.93 3.07 18.65
C GLU A 48 9.20 4.00 19.85
N PRO A 49 8.48 5.14 19.94
CA PRO A 49 8.58 6.02 21.11
C PRO A 49 8.02 5.32 22.36
N PRO A 50 8.21 5.89 23.57
CA PRO A 50 7.77 5.26 24.82
C PRO A 50 6.30 4.84 24.88
N GLN A 51 5.42 5.56 24.18
CA GLN A 51 4.00 5.23 24.06
C GLN A 51 3.68 4.17 23.01
N GLY A 52 4.64 3.80 22.17
CA GLY A 52 4.46 2.90 21.02
C GLY A 52 3.90 3.61 19.79
N ASP A 53 3.70 2.83 18.71
CA ASP A 53 2.95 3.27 17.54
C ASP A 53 1.46 3.37 17.91
N GLU A 54 0.83 4.51 17.64
CA GLU A 54 -0.57 4.79 17.98
C GLU A 54 -1.53 3.78 17.36
N THR A 55 -1.15 3.14 16.25
CA THR A 55 -1.99 2.12 15.60
C THR A 55 -2.11 0.83 16.42
N ARG A 56 -1.31 0.65 17.46
CA ARG A 56 -1.47 -0.45 18.41
C ARG A 56 -2.80 -0.38 19.14
N ASP A 57 -3.34 0.84 19.31
CA ASP A 57 -4.60 1.12 20.00
C ASP A 57 -5.78 1.40 19.04
N TRP A 58 -5.54 1.32 17.70
CA TRP A 58 -6.60 1.58 16.72
C TRP A 58 -7.43 0.32 16.46
N GLY A 59 -8.62 0.30 17.03
CA GLY A 59 -9.59 -0.78 16.86
C GLY A 59 -11.00 -0.36 17.32
N PRO A 60 -11.98 -1.23 17.28
CA PRO A 60 -11.93 -2.64 16.85
C PRO A 60 -11.64 -2.80 15.35
N PRO A 61 -11.21 -4.03 14.91
CA PRO A 61 -11.07 -5.23 15.72
C PRO A 61 -9.70 -5.34 16.41
N PHE A 62 -9.71 -6.02 17.56
CA PHE A 62 -8.52 -6.52 18.24
C PHE A 62 -8.58 -8.05 18.27
N ASN A 63 -7.43 -8.72 18.22
CA ASN A 63 -7.37 -10.17 18.41
C ASN A 63 -7.49 -10.54 19.90
N ASP A 64 -7.52 -11.85 20.19
CA ASP A 64 -7.65 -12.39 21.57
C ASP A 64 -6.49 -11.95 22.51
N LYS A 65 -5.40 -11.44 21.96
CA LYS A 65 -4.24 -10.92 22.72
C LYS A 65 -4.31 -9.39 22.89
N GLY A 66 -5.40 -8.74 22.45
CA GLY A 66 -5.56 -7.29 22.49
C GLY A 66 -4.73 -6.54 21.44
N GLU A 67 -4.28 -7.19 20.38
CA GLU A 67 -3.48 -6.58 19.33
C GLU A 67 -4.38 -6.05 18.20
N SER A 68 -4.17 -4.79 17.82
CA SER A 68 -4.93 -4.10 16.78
C SER A 68 -4.70 -4.72 15.39
N ALA A 69 -5.78 -4.99 14.65
CA ALA A 69 -5.69 -5.41 13.26
C ALA A 69 -4.99 -4.38 12.37
N TYR A 70 -5.09 -3.09 12.68
CA TYR A 70 -4.44 -2.03 11.92
C TYR A 70 -2.91 -2.14 12.02
N TYR A 71 -2.37 -2.25 13.25
CA TYR A 71 -0.94 -2.48 13.47
C TYR A 71 -0.47 -3.79 12.85
N GLN A 72 -1.26 -4.84 13.03
CA GLN A 72 -0.96 -6.19 12.51
C GLN A 72 -0.81 -6.18 10.97
N GLY A 73 -1.58 -5.37 10.28
CA GLY A 73 -1.64 -5.34 8.82
C GLY A 73 -0.36 -4.86 8.12
N VAL A 74 0.54 -4.12 8.81
CA VAL A 74 1.69 -3.45 8.17
C VAL A 74 3.02 -3.58 8.92
N ASN A 75 3.11 -4.46 9.92
CA ASN A 75 4.34 -4.55 10.75
C ASN A 75 4.93 -5.96 10.85
N ARG A 76 4.48 -6.93 10.03
CA ARG A 76 5.10 -8.27 9.99
C ARG A 76 6.56 -8.22 9.55
N ASN A 77 7.31 -9.25 9.91
CA ASN A 77 8.74 -9.41 9.59
C ASN A 77 9.66 -8.32 10.16
N LYS A 78 9.17 -7.46 11.06
CA LYS A 78 9.98 -6.42 11.71
C LYS A 78 10.43 -6.84 13.11
N ARG A 79 11.46 -6.17 13.61
CA ARG A 79 11.93 -6.26 15.00
C ARG A 79 11.60 -4.93 15.69
N SER A 80 10.83 -4.93 16.78
CA SER A 80 10.46 -3.70 17.49
C SER A 80 11.39 -3.45 18.66
N ILE A 81 11.87 -2.20 18.75
CA ILE A 81 12.56 -1.66 19.92
C ILE A 81 11.81 -0.43 20.45
N GLY A 82 11.75 -0.26 21.75
CA GLY A 82 11.27 0.97 22.38
C GLY A 82 12.45 1.89 22.68
N LEU A 83 12.38 3.16 22.24
CA LEU A 83 13.48 4.13 22.44
C LEU A 83 12.94 5.56 22.55
N ASP A 84 13.34 6.26 23.62
CA ASP A 84 13.03 7.67 23.78
C ASP A 84 14.03 8.56 23.03
N LEU A 85 13.69 8.94 21.81
CA LEU A 85 14.49 9.83 20.97
C LEU A 85 14.43 11.30 21.39
N SER A 86 13.66 11.67 22.41
CA SER A 86 13.70 13.02 22.97
C SER A 86 14.93 13.23 23.89
N SER A 87 15.49 12.13 24.41
CA SER A 87 16.69 12.12 25.26
C SER A 87 17.99 12.08 24.46
N GLU A 88 19.06 12.67 24.97
CA GLU A 88 20.39 12.59 24.32
C GLU A 88 20.92 11.15 24.25
N ALA A 89 20.66 10.35 25.29
CA ALA A 89 21.04 8.93 25.30
C ALA A 89 20.31 8.13 24.22
N GLY A 90 19.00 8.40 24.02
CA GLY A 90 18.24 7.76 22.96
C GLY A 90 18.73 8.13 21.56
N LYS A 91 19.12 9.39 21.34
CA LYS A 91 19.73 9.84 20.08
C LYS A 91 21.11 9.20 19.86
N ALA A 92 21.89 9.04 20.92
CA ALA A 92 23.17 8.32 20.83
C ALA A 92 22.98 6.85 20.43
N VAL A 93 21.99 6.18 21.00
CA VAL A 93 21.61 4.83 20.60
C VAL A 93 21.17 4.78 19.12
N LEU A 94 20.33 5.71 18.68
CA LEU A 94 19.96 5.80 17.27
C LEU A 94 21.18 5.98 16.39
N GLY A 95 22.14 6.83 16.79
CA GLY A 95 23.41 7.02 16.10
C GLY A 95 24.18 5.69 15.91
N LYS A 96 24.17 4.83 16.92
CA LYS A 96 24.78 3.50 16.87
C LYS A 96 24.07 2.58 15.87
N LEU A 97 22.72 2.61 15.86
CA LEU A 97 21.93 1.82 14.90
C LEU A 97 22.15 2.26 13.45
N LEU A 98 22.53 3.52 13.22
CA LEU A 98 22.78 4.05 11.89
C LEU A 98 24.20 3.75 11.35
N GLU A 99 25.13 3.29 12.18
CA GLU A 99 26.52 3.00 11.76
C GLU A 99 26.58 1.92 10.66
N ASP A 100 25.68 0.93 10.69
CA ASP A 100 25.59 -0.15 9.72
C ASP A 100 24.25 -0.19 8.97
N ALA A 101 23.40 0.84 9.12
CA ALA A 101 22.13 0.93 8.43
C ALA A 101 22.30 1.34 6.96
N ASP A 102 21.55 0.69 6.09
CA ASP A 102 21.43 1.06 4.69
C ASP A 102 20.41 2.15 4.44
N VAL A 103 19.32 2.11 5.21
CA VAL A 103 18.16 2.99 5.07
C VAL A 103 17.71 3.48 6.43
N LEU A 104 17.49 4.79 6.54
CA LEU A 104 16.69 5.42 7.58
C LEU A 104 15.39 5.88 6.94
N ILE A 105 14.24 5.50 7.51
CA ILE A 105 12.95 6.03 7.08
C ILE A 105 12.19 6.62 8.26
N GLU A 106 11.59 7.80 8.04
CA GLU A 106 10.83 8.52 9.08
C GLU A 106 9.62 9.25 8.47
N ASN A 107 8.60 9.50 9.30
CA ASN A 107 7.45 10.31 8.93
C ASN A 107 7.08 11.34 10.00
N PHE A 108 8.11 11.93 10.61
CA PHE A 108 7.95 13.02 11.55
C PHE A 108 7.55 14.33 10.84
N LYS A 109 7.09 15.28 11.62
CA LYS A 109 6.94 16.64 11.12
C LYS A 109 8.31 17.16 10.65
N PRO A 110 8.38 17.81 9.47
CA PRO A 110 9.61 18.41 8.98
C PRO A 110 10.29 19.31 10.04
N GLY A 111 11.60 19.22 10.13
CA GLY A 111 12.37 19.90 11.14
C GLY A 111 12.54 19.15 12.47
N THR A 112 11.91 17.98 12.65
CA THR A 112 12.05 17.20 13.89
C THR A 112 13.46 16.61 14.04
N LEU A 113 13.97 15.93 13.04
CA LEU A 113 15.33 15.38 13.06
C LEU A 113 16.38 16.49 13.12
N GLU A 114 16.15 17.58 12.40
CA GLU A 114 17.03 18.76 12.44
C GLU A 114 17.13 19.34 13.86
N LYS A 115 16.01 19.46 14.58
CA LYS A 115 16.00 19.89 16.00
C LYS A 115 16.69 18.92 16.93
N TRP A 116 16.74 17.65 16.58
CA TRP A 116 17.46 16.63 17.35
C TRP A 116 18.94 16.55 17.02
N GLY A 117 19.45 17.40 16.10
CA GLY A 117 20.82 17.33 15.62
C GLY A 117 21.10 16.16 14.69
N LEU A 118 20.05 15.65 14.01
CA LEU A 118 20.08 14.52 13.10
C LEU A 118 19.56 14.92 11.70
N GLY A 119 19.71 16.20 11.33
CA GLY A 119 19.36 16.69 9.99
C GLY A 119 20.21 16.02 8.91
N TYR A 120 19.59 15.68 7.77
CA TYR A 120 20.31 14.97 6.70
C TYR A 120 21.47 15.80 6.17
N LYS A 121 21.20 17.05 5.76
CA LYS A 121 22.22 17.92 5.12
C LYS A 121 23.37 18.27 6.06
N ASP A 122 23.06 18.49 7.33
CA ASP A 122 23.99 19.05 8.29
C ASP A 122 24.81 17.97 9.02
N VAL A 123 24.26 16.75 9.15
CA VAL A 123 24.85 15.70 9.98
C VAL A 123 24.87 14.34 9.29
N LEU A 124 23.71 13.81 8.86
CA LEU A 124 23.63 12.40 8.45
C LEU A 124 24.39 12.12 7.16
N ALA A 125 24.38 13.06 6.21
CA ALA A 125 25.09 12.90 4.91
C ALA A 125 26.60 12.79 5.08
N GLU A 126 27.19 13.54 6.03
CA GLU A 126 28.62 13.49 6.31
C GLU A 126 28.98 12.28 7.16
N ARG A 127 28.21 12.05 8.25
CA ARG A 127 28.51 10.98 9.21
C ARG A 127 28.25 9.59 8.66
N TYR A 128 27.22 9.45 7.81
CA TYR A 128 26.81 8.18 7.21
C TYR A 128 26.67 8.33 5.68
N PRO A 129 27.77 8.49 4.94
CA PRO A 129 27.73 8.90 3.52
C PRO A 129 27.07 7.88 2.60
N ARG A 130 26.82 6.65 3.08
CA ARG A 130 26.12 5.59 2.34
C ARG A 130 24.65 5.46 2.71
N LEU A 131 24.19 6.20 3.73
CA LEU A 131 22.81 6.10 4.23
C LEU A 131 21.82 6.68 3.23
N VAL A 132 20.82 5.91 2.87
CA VAL A 132 19.61 6.39 2.18
C VAL A 132 18.62 6.87 3.25
N HIS A 133 18.33 8.17 3.26
CA HIS A 133 17.35 8.74 4.20
C HIS A 133 16.05 9.06 3.48
N CYS A 134 14.98 8.34 3.80
CA CYS A 134 13.65 8.54 3.24
C CYS A 134 12.74 9.24 4.25
N ARG A 135 12.25 10.42 3.90
CA ARG A 135 11.24 11.15 4.66
C ARG A 135 9.88 11.03 3.97
N VAL A 136 8.85 10.62 4.72
CA VAL A 136 7.47 10.54 4.25
C VAL A 136 6.63 11.58 4.97
N THR A 137 6.00 12.52 4.23
CA THR A 137 5.23 13.62 4.83
C THR A 137 3.92 13.87 4.07
N GLY A 138 3.04 14.72 4.61
CA GLY A 138 1.82 15.13 3.93
C GLY A 138 2.09 15.93 2.67
N PHE A 139 2.93 17.00 2.79
CA PHE A 139 3.11 18.02 1.76
C PHE A 139 4.57 18.41 1.50
N GLY A 140 5.55 17.71 2.07
CA GLY A 140 6.95 18.12 2.01
C GLY A 140 7.34 19.11 3.11
N ALA A 141 8.61 19.55 3.07
CA ALA A 141 9.14 20.50 4.04
C ALA A 141 8.94 21.97 3.62
N ASP A 142 8.83 22.24 2.35
CA ASP A 142 8.77 23.57 1.73
C ASP A 142 7.52 23.74 0.83
N GLY A 143 7.48 24.87 0.10
CA GLY A 143 6.33 25.22 -0.73
C GLY A 143 5.14 25.76 0.07
N PRO A 144 4.01 26.06 -0.60
CA PRO A 144 2.85 26.73 0.02
C PRO A 144 2.21 25.94 1.17
N LEU A 145 2.32 24.62 1.16
CA LEU A 145 1.75 23.73 2.18
C LEU A 145 2.84 23.00 2.98
N GLY A 146 4.11 23.36 2.81
CA GLY A 146 5.23 22.73 3.48
C GLY A 146 5.10 22.74 5.00
N GLY A 147 5.42 21.61 5.63
CA GLY A 147 5.40 21.45 7.09
C GLY A 147 4.01 21.28 7.70
N PHE A 148 2.90 21.37 6.93
CA PHE A 148 1.57 21.04 7.45
C PHE A 148 1.35 19.53 7.57
N PRO A 149 0.53 19.10 8.54
CA PRO A 149 0.16 17.69 8.69
C PRO A 149 -0.79 17.27 7.55
N GLY A 150 -0.66 16.03 7.09
CA GLY A 150 -1.55 15.43 6.10
C GLY A 150 -1.86 13.99 6.49
N TYR A 151 -3.15 13.64 6.51
CA TYR A 151 -3.64 12.26 6.57
C TYR A 151 -4.27 11.88 5.24
N ASP A 152 -4.31 10.59 4.92
CA ASP A 152 -4.86 10.04 3.69
C ASP A 152 -6.17 10.72 3.23
N ALA A 153 -7.20 10.75 4.09
CA ALA A 153 -8.51 11.29 3.72
C ALA A 153 -8.48 12.79 3.43
N VAL A 154 -7.64 13.55 4.15
CA VAL A 154 -7.46 14.99 3.90
C VAL A 154 -6.78 15.21 2.55
N ILE A 155 -5.76 14.41 2.26
CA ILE A 155 -5.06 14.49 0.98
C ILE A 155 -5.95 14.03 -0.17
N GLN A 156 -6.78 12.98 -0.01
CA GLN A 156 -7.79 12.63 -1.01
C GLN A 156 -8.71 13.80 -1.36
N ALA A 157 -9.13 14.57 -0.35
CA ALA A 157 -9.96 15.74 -0.57
C ALA A 157 -9.19 16.86 -1.30
N MET A 158 -7.97 17.18 -0.85
CA MET A 158 -7.18 18.32 -1.36
C MET A 158 -6.54 18.07 -2.72
N SER A 159 -6.21 16.80 -3.06
CA SER A 159 -5.62 16.43 -4.35
C SER A 159 -6.62 16.39 -5.51
N GLY A 160 -7.92 16.47 -5.22
CA GLY A 160 -8.96 16.31 -6.24
C GLY A 160 -9.44 14.87 -6.44
N MET A 161 -8.86 13.88 -5.76
CA MET A 161 -9.26 12.48 -5.89
C MET A 161 -10.74 12.27 -5.54
N MET A 162 -11.24 12.91 -4.49
CA MET A 162 -12.66 12.83 -4.13
C MET A 162 -13.57 13.45 -5.17
N SER A 163 -13.11 14.45 -5.94
CA SER A 163 -13.94 15.13 -6.95
C SER A 163 -14.32 14.25 -8.14
N VAL A 164 -13.65 13.11 -8.29
CA VAL A 164 -13.89 12.12 -9.35
C VAL A 164 -14.38 10.77 -8.81
N ASN A 165 -14.46 10.62 -7.49
CA ASN A 165 -14.89 9.39 -6.81
C ASN A 165 -16.27 9.62 -6.16
N GLY A 166 -17.21 8.70 -6.42
CA GLY A 166 -18.61 8.79 -6.01
C GLY A 166 -19.56 8.63 -7.15
N SER A 167 -20.82 9.00 -6.95
CA SER A 167 -21.87 9.01 -7.98
C SER A 167 -22.57 10.37 -8.01
N PRO A 168 -23.37 10.66 -9.05
CA PRO A 168 -24.19 11.87 -9.06
C PRO A 168 -25.10 12.01 -7.83
N GLU A 169 -25.55 10.88 -7.29
CA GLU A 169 -26.45 10.81 -6.11
C GLU A 169 -25.71 11.00 -4.80
N SER A 170 -24.53 10.37 -4.64
CA SER A 170 -23.74 10.46 -3.41
C SER A 170 -22.91 11.74 -3.32
N GLY A 171 -22.62 12.37 -4.48
CA GLY A 171 -21.58 13.39 -4.57
C GLY A 171 -20.17 12.83 -4.35
N PRO A 172 -19.18 13.72 -4.07
CA PRO A 172 -17.80 13.30 -3.78
C PRO A 172 -17.69 12.44 -2.54
N VAL A 173 -17.04 11.29 -2.65
CA VAL A 173 -16.74 10.38 -1.53
C VAL A 173 -15.28 9.99 -1.54
N ARG A 174 -14.72 9.69 -0.36
CA ARG A 174 -13.37 9.13 -0.27
C ARG A 174 -13.35 7.67 -0.71
N VAL A 175 -12.22 7.19 -1.19
CA VAL A 175 -11.99 5.76 -1.37
C VAL A 175 -11.95 5.09 0.01
N GLY A 176 -12.65 3.97 0.17
CA GLY A 176 -12.78 3.28 1.46
C GLY A 176 -11.45 2.78 2.04
N THR A 177 -10.55 2.28 1.18
CA THR A 177 -9.17 1.95 1.54
C THR A 177 -8.29 3.21 1.53
N PRO A 178 -7.26 3.31 2.37
CA PRO A 178 -6.35 4.46 2.41
C PRO A 178 -5.38 4.45 1.23
N MET A 179 -5.92 4.74 0.03
CA MET A 179 -5.21 4.64 -1.25
C MET A 179 -3.99 5.57 -1.34
N VAL A 180 -4.07 6.74 -0.72
CA VAL A 180 -2.96 7.71 -0.73
C VAL A 180 -1.80 7.20 0.12
N ASP A 181 -2.07 6.74 1.33
CA ASP A 181 -1.04 6.15 2.20
C ASP A 181 -0.39 4.91 1.56
N MET A 182 -1.21 4.00 1.02
CA MET A 182 -0.72 2.79 0.36
C MET A 182 0.13 3.13 -0.88
N GLY A 183 -0.34 4.06 -1.72
CA GLY A 183 0.39 4.55 -2.89
C GLY A 183 1.70 5.23 -2.50
N THR A 184 1.69 6.04 -1.44
CA THR A 184 2.90 6.69 -0.91
C THR A 184 3.90 5.67 -0.38
N GLY A 185 3.45 4.64 0.34
CA GLY A 185 4.30 3.56 0.82
C GLY A 185 4.96 2.78 -0.33
N LEU A 186 4.21 2.52 -1.42
CA LEU A 186 4.78 1.92 -2.64
C LEU A 186 5.81 2.84 -3.30
N ASN A 187 5.52 4.14 -3.44
CA ASN A 187 6.46 5.12 -4.00
C ASN A 187 7.73 5.24 -3.15
N ALA A 188 7.61 5.24 -1.83
CA ALA A 188 8.75 5.24 -0.91
C ALA A 188 9.61 3.98 -1.09
N ALA A 189 9.00 2.80 -1.18
CA ALA A 189 9.74 1.57 -1.44
C ALA A 189 10.47 1.59 -2.79
N ILE A 190 9.82 2.06 -3.85
CA ILE A 190 10.43 2.22 -5.18
C ILE A 190 11.60 3.21 -5.11
N ALA A 191 11.42 4.37 -4.48
CA ALA A 191 12.46 5.39 -4.35
C ALA A 191 13.67 4.87 -3.55
N ILE A 192 13.45 4.15 -2.46
CA ILE A 192 14.51 3.49 -1.69
C ILE A 192 15.28 2.49 -2.56
N LEU A 193 14.59 1.65 -3.33
CA LEU A 193 15.23 0.68 -4.23
C LEU A 193 16.04 1.38 -5.32
N MET A 194 15.53 2.47 -5.92
CA MET A 194 16.30 3.30 -6.89
C MET A 194 17.55 3.89 -6.25
N ALA A 195 17.45 4.42 -5.03
CA ALA A 195 18.58 4.97 -4.31
C ALA A 195 19.64 3.91 -3.95
N LEU A 196 19.22 2.71 -3.55
CA LEU A 196 20.13 1.59 -3.28
C LEU A 196 20.83 1.08 -4.56
N LEU A 197 20.13 1.05 -5.69
CA LEU A 197 20.71 0.71 -7.00
C LEU A 197 21.73 1.75 -7.46
N GLU A 198 21.42 3.03 -7.28
CA GLU A 198 22.33 4.15 -7.60
C GLU A 198 23.55 4.10 -6.69
N ARG A 199 23.34 3.89 -5.38
CA ARG A 199 24.41 3.73 -4.38
C ARG A 199 25.39 2.60 -4.74
N GLY A 200 24.89 1.54 -5.37
CA GLY A 200 25.72 0.44 -5.87
C GLY A 200 26.76 0.89 -6.92
N LYS A 201 26.50 2.01 -7.59
CA LYS A 201 27.41 2.61 -8.59
C LYS A 201 28.27 3.73 -7.99
N SER A 202 27.64 4.68 -7.29
CA SER A 202 28.31 5.87 -6.75
C SER A 202 29.02 5.63 -5.42
N GLY A 203 28.58 4.62 -4.65
CA GLY A 203 28.98 4.40 -3.26
C GLY A 203 28.32 5.35 -2.26
N LYS A 204 27.41 6.25 -2.69
CA LYS A 204 26.81 7.31 -1.86
C LYS A 204 25.31 7.07 -1.65
N GLY A 205 24.86 7.36 -0.43
CA GLY A 205 23.44 7.47 -0.12
C GLY A 205 22.86 8.81 -0.57
N GLN A 206 21.56 9.01 -0.36
CA GLN A 206 20.87 10.25 -0.70
C GLN A 206 19.62 10.46 0.17
N PHE A 207 19.13 11.70 0.16
CA PHE A 207 17.84 12.04 0.78
C PHE A 207 16.70 11.84 -0.21
N LEU A 208 15.61 11.26 0.28
CA LEU A 208 14.39 11.01 -0.48
C LEU A 208 13.24 11.77 0.20
N ASP A 209 12.63 12.70 -0.50
CA ASP A 209 11.43 13.41 -0.05
C ASP A 209 10.21 12.82 -0.73
N ILE A 210 9.36 12.14 0.03
CA ILE A 210 8.18 11.45 -0.48
C ILE A 210 6.96 12.05 0.20
N THR A 211 6.01 12.55 -0.60
CA THR A 211 4.81 13.18 -0.03
C THR A 211 3.53 12.45 -0.41
N LEU A 212 2.57 12.50 0.53
CA LEU A 212 1.23 11.98 0.27
C LEU A 212 0.56 12.77 -0.87
N TYR A 213 0.77 14.09 -0.90
CA TYR A 213 0.15 14.95 -1.90
C TYR A 213 0.64 14.65 -3.31
N ASP A 214 1.95 14.53 -3.52
CA ASP A 214 2.51 14.21 -4.84
C ASP A 214 2.07 12.81 -5.30
N SER A 215 2.06 11.85 -4.38
CA SER A 215 1.55 10.50 -4.65
C SER A 215 0.08 10.52 -5.07
N ALA A 216 -0.77 11.31 -4.38
CA ALA A 216 -2.18 11.43 -4.70
C ALA A 216 -2.40 12.11 -6.07
N VAL A 217 -1.64 13.17 -6.38
CA VAL A 217 -1.72 13.85 -7.69
C VAL A 217 -1.29 12.92 -8.82
N ALA A 218 -0.23 12.14 -8.62
CA ALA A 218 0.22 11.14 -9.61
C ALA A 218 -0.83 10.03 -9.87
N LEU A 219 -1.66 9.72 -8.88
CA LEU A 219 -2.75 8.73 -9.01
C LEU A 219 -4.00 9.25 -9.73
N LEU A 220 -4.07 10.53 -10.15
CA LEU A 220 -5.25 11.10 -10.81
C LEU A 220 -5.44 10.64 -12.28
N HIS A 221 -4.63 9.72 -12.79
CA HIS A 221 -4.84 9.17 -14.13
C HIS A 221 -6.15 8.35 -14.19
N PRO A 222 -6.98 8.45 -15.23
CA PRO A 222 -6.84 9.30 -16.44
C PRO A 222 -7.41 10.72 -16.27
N GLN A 223 -8.09 11.03 -15.18
CA GLN A 223 -8.86 12.27 -15.00
C GLN A 223 -7.99 13.53 -15.07
N GLY A 224 -6.83 13.52 -14.42
CA GLY A 224 -5.87 14.62 -14.49
C GLY A 224 -5.41 14.91 -15.92
N ASN A 225 -5.05 13.86 -16.67
CA ASN A 225 -4.63 13.99 -18.07
C ASN A 225 -5.77 14.45 -18.98
N ASN A 226 -7.00 13.98 -18.76
CA ASN A 226 -8.17 14.44 -19.49
C ASN A 226 -8.39 15.94 -19.29
N TYR A 227 -8.26 16.44 -18.05
CA TYR A 227 -8.35 17.86 -17.75
C TYR A 227 -7.23 18.68 -18.40
N LEU A 228 -5.98 18.26 -18.25
CA LEU A 228 -4.82 18.95 -18.84
C LEU A 228 -4.91 19.07 -20.37
N MET A 229 -5.48 18.06 -21.03
CA MET A 229 -5.65 18.06 -22.48
C MET A 229 -6.86 18.90 -22.95
N SER A 230 -7.98 18.86 -22.24
CA SER A 230 -9.25 19.41 -22.70
C SER A 230 -9.63 20.76 -22.06
N GLY A 231 -9.04 21.08 -20.91
CA GLY A 231 -9.47 22.19 -20.05
C GLY A 231 -10.83 21.98 -19.37
N LYS A 232 -11.48 20.81 -19.59
CA LYS A 232 -12.82 20.53 -19.07
C LYS A 232 -12.72 19.77 -17.73
N PRO A 233 -13.31 20.30 -16.63
CA PRO A 233 -13.36 19.59 -15.38
C PRO A 233 -14.01 18.21 -15.54
N PRO A 234 -13.43 17.15 -14.94
CA PRO A 234 -14.06 15.85 -14.92
C PRO A 234 -15.36 15.88 -14.11
N VAL A 235 -16.27 14.97 -14.42
CA VAL A 235 -17.52 14.78 -13.69
C VAL A 235 -17.53 13.43 -13.00
N ILE A 236 -18.26 13.34 -11.90
CA ILE A 236 -18.44 12.07 -11.18
C ILE A 236 -19.35 11.16 -12.00
N THR A 237 -18.88 9.95 -12.32
CA THR A 237 -19.58 9.00 -13.19
C THR A 237 -20.00 7.70 -12.47
N GLY A 238 -19.83 7.61 -11.16
CA GLY A 238 -20.02 6.37 -10.42
C GLY A 238 -19.00 5.31 -10.85
N ASN A 239 -19.51 4.15 -11.25
CA ASN A 239 -18.67 3.05 -11.73
C ASN A 239 -18.30 3.15 -13.21
N ALA A 240 -18.92 4.09 -13.95
CA ALA A 240 -18.70 4.19 -15.39
C ALA A 240 -17.35 4.82 -15.72
N HIS A 241 -16.61 4.20 -16.65
CA HIS A 241 -15.35 4.75 -17.13
C HIS A 241 -15.59 6.06 -17.93
N PRO A 242 -14.75 7.10 -17.75
CA PRO A 242 -14.97 8.38 -18.43
C PRO A 242 -14.87 8.32 -19.95
N ASN A 243 -14.00 7.44 -20.49
CA ASN A 243 -13.64 7.44 -21.91
C ASN A 243 -14.11 6.19 -22.68
N VAL A 244 -14.57 5.14 -22.02
CA VAL A 244 -14.87 3.83 -22.62
C VAL A 244 -16.23 3.32 -22.17
N TYR A 245 -17.01 2.74 -23.07
CA TYR A 245 -18.31 2.15 -22.74
C TYR A 245 -18.68 0.94 -23.63
N PRO A 246 -19.38 -0.14 -23.08
CA PRO A 246 -19.76 -0.32 -21.69
C PRO A 246 -18.57 -0.69 -20.80
N TYR A 247 -18.37 0.09 -19.75
CA TYR A 247 -17.40 -0.11 -18.70
C TYR A 247 -18.06 0.38 -17.41
N ASP A 248 -18.82 -0.50 -16.74
CA ASP A 248 -19.73 -0.12 -15.63
C ASP A 248 -20.22 -1.36 -14.87
N VAL A 249 -20.97 -1.14 -13.81
CA VAL A 249 -21.69 -2.17 -13.05
C VAL A 249 -23.08 -2.38 -13.64
N PHE A 250 -23.47 -3.65 -13.74
CA PHE A 250 -24.78 -4.09 -14.24
C PHE A 250 -25.41 -5.11 -13.28
N PRO A 251 -26.72 -5.06 -13.04
CA PRO A 251 -27.41 -6.07 -12.25
C PRO A 251 -27.44 -7.40 -13.00
N THR A 252 -27.28 -8.50 -12.30
CA THR A 252 -27.59 -9.85 -12.75
C THR A 252 -28.69 -10.45 -11.85
N LYS A 253 -28.98 -11.73 -12.02
CA LYS A 253 -30.07 -12.39 -11.28
C LYS A 253 -29.80 -12.45 -9.76
N ASP A 254 -28.56 -12.56 -9.35
CA ASP A 254 -28.14 -12.85 -7.97
C ASP A 254 -27.20 -11.80 -7.35
N LYS A 255 -26.33 -11.17 -8.13
CA LYS A 255 -25.43 -10.11 -7.67
C LYS A 255 -25.01 -9.18 -8.81
N ASP A 256 -24.32 -8.10 -8.50
CA ASP A 256 -23.82 -7.16 -9.51
C ASP A 256 -22.61 -7.72 -10.26
N LEU A 257 -22.58 -7.46 -11.58
CA LEU A 257 -21.50 -7.78 -12.50
C LEU A 257 -20.82 -6.50 -12.97
N PHE A 258 -19.50 -6.42 -12.86
CA PHE A 258 -18.71 -5.39 -13.53
C PHE A 258 -18.32 -5.86 -14.93
N LEU A 259 -18.61 -5.05 -15.95
CA LEU A 259 -18.16 -5.24 -17.33
C LEU A 259 -17.10 -4.22 -17.68
N ALA A 260 -16.07 -4.63 -18.43
CA ALA A 260 -15.00 -3.75 -18.89
C ALA A 260 -14.71 -4.00 -20.40
N VAL A 261 -15.57 -3.47 -21.27
CA VAL A 261 -15.50 -3.66 -22.72
C VAL A 261 -14.66 -2.56 -23.36
N GLY A 262 -13.40 -2.87 -23.67
CA GLY A 262 -12.42 -1.87 -24.17
C GLY A 262 -12.40 -1.67 -25.69
N ASN A 263 -13.05 -2.53 -26.50
CA ASN A 263 -13.01 -2.46 -27.96
C ASN A 263 -14.23 -3.10 -28.63
N ASN A 264 -14.39 -2.84 -29.95
CA ASN A 264 -15.54 -3.30 -30.73
C ASN A 264 -15.62 -4.84 -30.81
N GLY A 265 -14.48 -5.54 -30.87
CA GLY A 265 -14.46 -7.00 -30.88
C GLY A 265 -14.96 -7.61 -29.57
N GLN A 266 -14.62 -7.00 -28.42
CA GLN A 266 -15.17 -7.40 -27.11
C GLN A 266 -16.66 -7.11 -27.04
N PHE A 267 -17.11 -5.95 -27.55
CA PHE A 267 -18.53 -5.59 -27.56
C PHE A 267 -19.36 -6.60 -28.37
N LYS A 268 -18.86 -7.01 -29.56
CA LYS A 268 -19.52 -8.05 -30.36
C LYS A 268 -19.62 -9.36 -29.58
N ARG A 269 -18.53 -9.81 -28.96
CA ARG A 269 -18.53 -11.07 -28.18
C ARG A 269 -19.45 -10.99 -26.95
N LEU A 270 -19.55 -9.81 -26.30
CA LEU A 270 -20.54 -9.59 -25.27
C LEU A 270 -21.96 -9.76 -25.80
N ALA A 271 -22.30 -9.06 -26.90
CA ALA A 271 -23.63 -9.11 -27.52
C ALA A 271 -24.01 -10.55 -27.91
N ASP A 272 -23.06 -11.30 -28.52
CA ASP A 272 -23.28 -12.73 -28.87
C ASP A 272 -23.47 -13.57 -27.58
N ALA A 273 -22.75 -13.30 -26.50
CA ALA A 273 -22.81 -14.08 -25.27
C ALA A 273 -24.09 -13.86 -24.44
N VAL A 274 -24.71 -12.69 -24.58
CA VAL A 274 -26.01 -12.38 -23.91
C VAL A 274 -27.21 -12.52 -24.85
N GLU A 275 -27.02 -13.23 -25.96
CA GLU A 275 -28.08 -13.51 -26.95
C GLU A 275 -28.74 -12.24 -27.51
N ALA A 276 -27.93 -11.21 -27.76
CA ALA A 276 -28.38 -9.93 -28.30
C ALA A 276 -27.44 -9.43 -29.42
N PRO A 277 -27.19 -10.24 -30.48
CA PRO A 277 -26.22 -9.91 -31.54
C PRO A 277 -26.62 -8.64 -32.31
N GLU A 278 -27.90 -8.24 -32.27
CA GLU A 278 -28.42 -7.01 -32.86
C GLU A 278 -27.79 -5.75 -32.24
N LEU A 279 -27.34 -5.79 -31.01
CA LEU A 279 -26.64 -4.67 -30.36
C LEU A 279 -25.31 -4.34 -31.06
N ALA A 280 -24.62 -5.35 -31.58
CA ALA A 280 -23.32 -5.18 -32.23
C ALA A 280 -23.43 -4.52 -33.63
N VAL A 281 -24.60 -4.52 -34.23
CA VAL A 281 -24.87 -3.94 -35.56
C VAL A 281 -25.76 -2.69 -35.47
N ASP A 282 -26.25 -2.35 -34.30
CA ASP A 282 -27.06 -1.13 -34.09
C ASP A 282 -26.16 0.12 -34.33
N PRO A 283 -26.56 1.04 -35.20
CA PRO A 283 -25.77 2.25 -35.48
C PRO A 283 -25.44 3.08 -34.24
N ARG A 284 -26.28 3.05 -33.20
CA ARG A 284 -26.08 3.77 -31.95
C ARG A 284 -24.90 3.22 -31.11
N PHE A 285 -24.43 2.00 -31.40
CA PHE A 285 -23.44 1.27 -30.60
C PHE A 285 -22.25 0.76 -31.41
N LYS A 286 -22.12 1.18 -32.65
CA LYS A 286 -21.16 0.67 -33.64
C LYS A 286 -19.71 0.76 -33.16
N ASP A 287 -19.34 1.89 -32.57
CA ASP A 287 -18.00 2.10 -32.04
C ASP A 287 -18.05 2.71 -30.62
N ASN A 288 -16.87 2.94 -30.04
CA ASN A 288 -16.81 3.46 -28.67
C ASN A 288 -17.39 4.87 -28.52
N ALA A 289 -17.26 5.72 -29.53
CA ALA A 289 -17.81 7.07 -29.50
C ALA A 289 -19.36 7.03 -29.52
N ASP A 290 -19.92 6.17 -30.39
CA ASP A 290 -21.37 5.98 -30.48
C ASP A 290 -21.92 5.40 -29.17
N ARG A 291 -21.29 4.36 -28.62
CA ARG A 291 -21.66 3.77 -27.33
C ARG A 291 -21.57 4.78 -26.18
N SER A 292 -20.52 5.57 -26.16
CA SER A 292 -20.32 6.61 -25.13
C SER A 292 -21.37 7.73 -25.22
N SER A 293 -21.78 8.09 -26.42
CA SER A 293 -22.84 9.09 -26.64
C SER A 293 -24.25 8.55 -26.28
N ASN A 294 -24.45 7.24 -26.42
CA ASN A 294 -25.73 6.57 -26.16
C ASN A 294 -25.69 5.69 -24.88
N ARG A 295 -24.87 6.04 -23.88
CA ARG A 295 -24.67 5.26 -22.65
C ARG A 295 -25.96 4.83 -21.98
N GLY A 296 -26.92 5.77 -21.81
CA GLY A 296 -28.18 5.50 -21.12
C GLY A 296 -29.01 4.43 -21.80
N ALA A 297 -29.13 4.50 -23.15
CA ALA A 297 -29.88 3.51 -23.92
C ALA A 297 -29.18 2.13 -23.87
N LEU A 298 -27.86 2.10 -24.05
CA LEU A 298 -27.10 0.85 -24.00
C LEU A 298 -27.11 0.22 -22.60
N LYS A 299 -27.04 1.05 -21.53
CA LYS A 299 -27.12 0.59 -20.15
C LYS A 299 -28.44 -0.12 -19.85
N ALA A 300 -29.57 0.47 -20.29
CA ALA A 300 -30.88 -0.10 -20.08
C ALA A 300 -31.03 -1.48 -20.79
N LEU A 301 -30.62 -1.54 -22.07
CA LEU A 301 -30.69 -2.79 -22.85
C LEU A 301 -29.79 -3.90 -22.27
N LEU A 302 -28.57 -3.56 -21.89
CA LEU A 302 -27.67 -4.54 -21.27
C LEU A 302 -28.15 -4.97 -19.88
N ALA A 303 -28.68 -4.08 -19.07
CA ALA A 303 -29.22 -4.43 -17.76
C ALA A 303 -30.39 -5.42 -17.86
N GLU A 304 -31.32 -5.20 -18.81
CA GLU A 304 -32.43 -6.12 -19.08
C GLU A 304 -31.93 -7.54 -19.46
N LYS A 305 -30.93 -7.61 -20.35
CA LYS A 305 -30.37 -8.89 -20.80
C LYS A 305 -29.60 -9.58 -19.67
N LEU A 306 -28.71 -8.85 -18.97
CA LEU A 306 -27.83 -9.42 -17.96
C LEU A 306 -28.60 -9.89 -16.71
N ALA A 307 -29.72 -9.26 -16.38
CA ALA A 307 -30.58 -9.67 -15.25
C ALA A 307 -31.14 -11.10 -15.38
N GLN A 308 -31.05 -11.73 -16.56
CA GLN A 308 -31.52 -13.10 -16.79
C GLN A 308 -30.48 -14.16 -16.42
N TYR A 309 -29.22 -13.77 -16.17
CA TYR A 309 -28.11 -14.67 -15.95
C TYR A 309 -27.64 -14.67 -14.50
N GLU A 310 -27.16 -15.80 -14.00
CA GLU A 310 -26.37 -15.91 -12.78
C GLU A 310 -24.99 -15.27 -12.99
N CYS A 311 -24.52 -14.48 -12.03
CA CYS A 311 -23.34 -13.64 -12.18
C CYS A 311 -22.05 -14.43 -12.46
N GLU A 312 -21.72 -15.40 -11.61
CA GLU A 312 -20.43 -16.11 -11.71
C GLU A 312 -20.30 -16.95 -12.98
N PRO A 313 -21.30 -17.76 -13.38
CA PRO A 313 -21.24 -18.50 -14.66
C PRO A 313 -21.13 -17.56 -15.87
N LEU A 314 -21.87 -16.45 -15.86
CA LEU A 314 -21.80 -15.45 -16.94
C LEU A 314 -20.42 -14.80 -17.01
N ALA A 315 -19.90 -14.34 -15.87
CA ALA A 315 -18.58 -13.71 -15.79
C ALA A 315 -17.48 -14.65 -16.32
N LEU A 316 -17.49 -15.91 -15.89
CA LEU A 316 -16.52 -16.91 -16.36
C LEU A 316 -16.67 -17.16 -17.86
N GLY A 317 -17.89 -17.30 -18.39
CA GLY A 317 -18.15 -17.46 -19.81
C GLY A 317 -17.67 -16.29 -20.65
N LEU A 318 -17.84 -15.06 -20.16
CA LEU A 318 -17.34 -13.83 -20.79
C LEU A 318 -15.82 -13.77 -20.78
N LEU A 319 -15.17 -14.08 -19.64
CA LEU A 319 -13.71 -14.14 -19.53
C LEU A 319 -13.10 -15.15 -20.53
N GLN A 320 -13.69 -16.34 -20.66
CA GLN A 320 -13.26 -17.35 -21.62
C GLN A 320 -13.36 -16.88 -23.08
N LYS A 321 -14.31 -16.00 -23.37
CA LYS A 321 -14.48 -15.36 -24.68
C LYS A 321 -13.63 -14.09 -24.84
N GLY A 322 -12.76 -13.75 -23.86
CA GLY A 322 -11.90 -12.58 -23.89
C GLY A 322 -12.66 -11.25 -23.69
N VAL A 323 -13.79 -11.29 -22.99
CA VAL A 323 -14.52 -10.11 -22.52
C VAL A 323 -14.29 -9.98 -21.02
N PRO A 324 -13.56 -8.96 -20.54
CA PRO A 324 -13.33 -8.77 -19.11
C PRO A 324 -14.64 -8.50 -18.37
N ALA A 325 -14.95 -9.36 -17.42
CA ALA A 325 -16.13 -9.28 -16.56
C ALA A 325 -15.83 -9.95 -15.22
N GLY A 326 -16.49 -9.52 -14.17
CA GLY A 326 -16.34 -10.13 -12.85
C GLY A 326 -17.46 -9.74 -11.90
N PRO A 327 -17.80 -10.61 -10.93
CA PRO A 327 -18.73 -10.27 -9.88
C PRO A 327 -18.18 -9.14 -8.99
N VAL A 328 -19.06 -8.29 -8.50
CA VAL A 328 -18.70 -7.33 -7.44
C VAL A 328 -18.65 -8.09 -6.11
N ASN A 329 -17.46 -8.53 -5.74
CA ASN A 329 -17.24 -9.36 -4.56
C ASN A 329 -17.11 -8.54 -3.28
N THR A 330 -17.55 -9.12 -2.17
CA THR A 330 -17.28 -8.64 -0.80
C THR A 330 -15.88 -9.08 -0.35
N ILE A 331 -15.37 -8.49 0.73
CA ILE A 331 -14.09 -8.91 1.34
C ILE A 331 -14.08 -10.40 1.71
N PRO A 332 -15.12 -10.96 2.38
CA PRO A 332 -15.21 -12.40 2.61
C PRO A 332 -15.12 -13.24 1.34
N ASP A 333 -15.85 -12.87 0.28
CA ASP A 333 -15.81 -13.60 -1.00
C ASP A 333 -14.37 -13.67 -1.55
N VAL A 334 -13.66 -12.55 -1.52
CA VAL A 334 -12.26 -12.47 -2.00
C VAL A 334 -11.32 -13.29 -1.12
N MET A 335 -11.49 -13.27 0.20
CA MET A 335 -10.62 -14.01 1.12
C MET A 335 -10.76 -15.54 0.98
N GLU A 336 -11.93 -16.03 0.61
CA GLU A 336 -12.17 -17.45 0.36
C GLU A 336 -12.04 -17.85 -1.12
N HIS A 337 -11.80 -16.89 -2.01
CA HIS A 337 -11.75 -17.16 -3.45
C HIS A 337 -10.58 -18.09 -3.80
N PRO A 338 -10.79 -19.15 -4.61
CA PRO A 338 -9.74 -20.11 -4.97
C PRO A 338 -8.50 -19.46 -5.58
N HIS A 339 -8.67 -18.39 -6.37
CA HIS A 339 -7.55 -17.66 -6.96
C HIS A 339 -6.72 -16.89 -5.90
N THR A 340 -7.36 -16.32 -4.88
CA THR A 340 -6.69 -15.67 -3.75
C THR A 340 -5.81 -16.65 -2.99
N ILE A 341 -6.35 -17.86 -2.75
CA ILE A 341 -5.63 -18.95 -2.09
C ILE A 341 -4.48 -19.46 -2.95
N PHE A 342 -4.74 -19.75 -4.24
CA PHE A 342 -3.70 -20.17 -5.20
C PHE A 342 -2.57 -19.14 -5.30
N ARG A 343 -2.91 -17.84 -5.30
CA ARG A 343 -1.92 -16.75 -5.35
C ARG A 343 -1.27 -16.47 -3.99
N GLN A 344 -1.63 -17.22 -2.95
CA GLN A 344 -1.13 -17.01 -1.58
C GLN A 344 -1.33 -15.55 -1.11
N MET A 345 -2.47 -14.96 -1.46
CA MET A 345 -2.83 -13.60 -1.04
C MET A 345 -3.61 -13.58 0.28
N ARG A 346 -3.99 -14.73 0.79
CA ARG A 346 -4.37 -14.98 2.18
C ARG A 346 -3.35 -15.94 2.76
N VAL A 347 -2.62 -15.50 3.76
CA VAL A 347 -1.59 -16.31 4.45
C VAL A 347 -1.89 -16.39 5.94
N GLY A 348 -1.64 -17.56 6.54
CA GLY A 348 -1.55 -17.74 7.99
C GLY A 348 -0.08 -17.83 8.37
N ALA A 349 0.36 -17.09 9.40
CA ALA A 349 1.64 -17.36 10.03
C ALA A 349 1.48 -18.50 11.05
N GLU A 350 2.54 -19.23 11.33
CA GLU A 350 2.57 -20.37 12.27
C GLU A 350 2.00 -20.05 13.67
N ASN A 351 1.91 -18.76 14.03
CA ASN A 351 1.43 -18.27 15.32
C ASN A 351 -0.06 -17.86 15.33
N GLY A 352 -0.85 -18.27 14.33
CA GLY A 352 -2.28 -17.88 14.22
C GLY A 352 -2.52 -16.46 13.70
N TYR A 353 -1.49 -15.79 13.19
CA TYR A 353 -1.60 -14.49 12.52
C TYR A 353 -2.09 -14.67 11.09
N GLY A 354 -3.31 -14.16 10.79
CA GLY A 354 -3.83 -14.09 9.43
C GLY A 354 -3.42 -12.76 8.75
N ALA A 355 -2.93 -12.83 7.52
CA ALA A 355 -2.45 -11.65 6.81
C ALA A 355 -2.76 -11.69 5.31
N LEU A 356 -2.75 -10.50 4.70
CA LEU A 356 -2.67 -10.39 3.24
C LEU A 356 -1.29 -10.82 2.75
N GLY A 357 -1.25 -11.55 1.64
CA GLY A 357 -0.01 -12.11 1.10
C GLY A 357 0.93 -11.05 0.52
N VAL A 358 2.15 -11.48 0.19
CA VAL A 358 3.13 -10.63 -0.50
C VAL A 358 2.74 -10.48 -1.96
N GLN A 359 2.56 -9.24 -2.42
CA GLN A 359 2.04 -8.96 -3.76
C GLN A 359 3.04 -9.21 -4.89
N ALA A 360 4.32 -8.92 -4.67
CA ALA A 360 5.37 -9.15 -5.66
C ALA A 360 5.90 -10.58 -5.59
N LYS A 361 5.69 -11.36 -6.64
CA LYS A 361 6.12 -12.76 -6.73
C LYS A 361 7.40 -12.87 -7.56
N LEU A 362 8.54 -12.99 -6.89
CA LEU A 362 9.86 -13.15 -7.52
C LEU A 362 10.20 -14.64 -7.63
N SER A 363 10.54 -15.11 -8.81
CA SER A 363 10.77 -16.55 -9.05
C SER A 363 11.99 -17.12 -8.35
N ARG A 364 13.06 -16.33 -8.19
CA ARG A 364 14.34 -16.79 -7.61
C ARG A 364 14.52 -16.35 -6.16
N THR A 365 13.98 -15.20 -5.78
CA THR A 365 14.10 -14.61 -4.43
C THR A 365 12.73 -14.21 -3.91
N PRO A 366 11.80 -15.17 -3.71
CA PRO A 366 10.44 -14.87 -3.29
C PRO A 366 10.41 -14.17 -1.94
N GLY A 367 9.51 -13.20 -1.82
CA GLY A 367 9.15 -12.60 -0.54
C GLY A 367 8.25 -13.54 0.27
N GLY A 368 8.15 -13.30 1.58
CA GLY A 368 7.32 -14.12 2.47
C GLY A 368 6.96 -13.44 3.79
N ALA A 369 5.83 -13.86 4.36
CA ALA A 369 5.45 -13.54 5.73
C ALA A 369 6.14 -14.58 6.67
N ARG A 370 7.36 -14.25 7.10
CA ARG A 370 8.21 -15.15 7.92
C ARG A 370 7.88 -15.09 9.41
N SER A 371 7.44 -13.93 9.88
CA SER A 371 7.03 -13.72 11.28
C SER A 371 5.84 -12.78 11.35
N GLY A 372 5.02 -12.93 12.38
CA GLY A 372 3.98 -11.96 12.72
C GLY A 372 4.57 -10.63 13.17
N PRO A 373 3.73 -9.59 13.31
CA PRO A 373 4.14 -8.30 13.83
C PRO A 373 4.71 -8.41 15.24
N PRO A 374 5.77 -7.63 15.57
CA PRO A 374 6.42 -7.73 16.87
C PRO A 374 5.57 -7.07 17.96
N LYS A 375 5.67 -7.60 19.19
CA LYS A 375 5.27 -6.87 20.39
C LYS A 375 6.17 -5.65 20.58
N PHE A 376 5.64 -4.61 21.21
CA PHE A 376 6.39 -3.40 21.55
C PHE A 376 7.67 -3.74 22.31
N GLY A 377 8.81 -3.25 21.84
CA GLY A 377 10.09 -3.39 22.52
C GLY A 377 10.62 -4.81 22.68
N SER A 378 9.99 -5.80 22.02
CA SER A 378 10.36 -7.23 22.20
C SER A 378 11.78 -7.56 21.76
N ALA A 379 12.38 -6.76 20.90
CA ALA A 379 13.75 -6.95 20.42
C ALA A 379 14.77 -5.96 21.01
N THR A 380 14.36 -5.08 21.95
CA THR A 380 15.20 -3.98 22.44
C THR A 380 16.56 -4.48 22.92
N ARG A 381 16.62 -5.43 23.83
CA ARG A 381 17.91 -5.94 24.36
C ARG A 381 18.80 -6.55 23.28
N ALA A 382 18.22 -7.37 22.43
CA ALA A 382 18.95 -8.06 21.35
C ALA A 382 19.53 -7.07 20.34
N VAL A 383 18.71 -6.11 19.87
CA VAL A 383 19.14 -5.12 18.89
C VAL A 383 20.22 -4.20 19.45
N LEU A 384 20.08 -3.75 20.69
CA LEU A 384 21.09 -2.91 21.33
C LEU A 384 22.41 -3.64 21.53
N SER A 385 22.37 -4.92 21.94
CA SER A 385 23.57 -5.77 22.05
C SER A 385 24.25 -5.96 20.69
N GLU A 386 23.49 -6.23 19.63
CA GLU A 386 23.99 -6.35 18.25
C GLU A 386 24.62 -5.04 17.74
N ALA A 387 24.14 -3.88 18.21
CA ALA A 387 24.72 -2.56 17.94
C ALA A 387 25.98 -2.27 18.80
N GLY A 388 26.49 -3.24 19.53
CA GLY A 388 27.73 -3.12 20.31
C GLY A 388 27.57 -2.37 21.65
N ILE A 389 26.35 -2.23 22.16
CA ILE A 389 26.09 -1.64 23.47
C ILE A 389 26.25 -2.74 24.52
N SER A 390 27.01 -2.49 25.57
CA SER A 390 27.28 -3.47 26.62
C SER A 390 26.02 -3.83 27.42
N ALA A 391 25.98 -5.02 28.02
CA ALA A 391 24.85 -5.46 28.83
C ALA A 391 24.55 -4.49 29.98
N ASP A 392 25.57 -3.98 30.66
CA ASP A 392 25.40 -3.05 31.76
C ASP A 392 24.82 -1.70 31.30
N GLU A 393 25.26 -1.21 30.15
CA GLU A 393 24.74 0.02 29.53
C GLU A 393 23.29 -0.17 29.06
N ILE A 394 22.95 -1.32 28.52
CA ILE A 394 21.56 -1.65 28.14
C ILE A 394 20.64 -1.62 29.37
N GLU A 395 21.06 -2.24 30.48
CA GLU A 395 20.27 -2.23 31.71
C GLU A 395 20.15 -0.82 32.28
N THR A 396 21.20 0.01 32.20
CA THR A 396 21.16 1.43 32.58
C THR A 396 20.14 2.19 31.74
N LEU A 397 20.18 2.06 30.41
CA LEU A 397 19.22 2.69 29.51
C LEU A 397 17.78 2.28 29.79
N ILE A 398 17.56 1.02 30.16
CA ILE A 398 16.23 0.51 30.52
C ILE A 398 15.75 1.07 31.87
N ASN A 399 16.63 1.09 32.88
CA ASN A 399 16.32 1.61 34.21
C ASN A 399 16.01 3.11 34.18
N ASP A 400 16.71 3.87 33.35
CA ASP A 400 16.51 5.31 33.11
C ASP A 400 15.30 5.59 32.22
N GLY A 401 14.64 4.56 31.67
CA GLY A 401 13.45 4.72 30.80
C GLY A 401 13.76 5.21 29.38
N VAL A 402 15.03 5.23 28.98
CA VAL A 402 15.50 5.61 27.64
C VAL A 402 15.23 4.50 26.64
N ALA A 403 15.62 3.26 27.00
CA ALA A 403 15.26 2.07 26.23
C ALA A 403 14.09 1.35 26.93
N LEU A 404 13.12 0.88 26.14
CA LEU A 404 11.93 0.25 26.69
C LEU A 404 11.81 -1.19 26.17
N VAL A 405 11.44 -2.06 27.08
CA VAL A 405 11.12 -3.47 26.79
C VAL A 405 9.63 -3.69 27.03
N ASP A 406 9.07 -4.74 26.43
CA ASP A 406 7.66 -5.06 26.60
C ASP A 406 7.32 -5.26 28.09
N ARG A 407 6.47 -4.37 28.61
CA ARG A 407 5.95 -4.43 30.00
C ARG A 407 4.47 -4.83 30.03
N ARG A 408 3.84 -5.06 28.88
CA ARG A 408 2.44 -5.52 28.82
C ARG A 408 2.41 -7.01 29.13
N LYS A 409 1.81 -7.32 30.26
CA LYS A 409 1.56 -8.71 30.70
C LYS A 409 0.50 -9.37 29.84
#